data_8b9928c189ff964cce58e7cad5536292
#
_entry.id   8b9928c189ff964cce58e7cad5536292
#
_cell.length_a   1.000
_cell.length_b   1.000
_cell.length_c   1.000
_cell.angle_alpha   90.00
_cell.angle_beta   90.00
_cell.angle_gamma   90.00
#
_symmetry.space_group_name_H-M   'P 1'
#
loop_
_entity.id
_entity.type
_entity.pdbx_description
1 polymer ?
#
loop_
_entity_poly.entity_id
_entity_poly.type
_entity_poly.pdbx_seq_one_letter_code
_entity_poly.pdbx_strand_id
1 'polypeptide(L)'
;MEKDTHFTGMRGRAGFAQGLGWMALSMASFISMAVGSRELASTLSIRQVLFFRALVGLGVILLVGRSLLPQILQKKLFPRHLARNVVHFTAQYFWTIGVVALPLASVFALEFTMPIWVAFFAWLFLKEQLTGPRLLATLGGFIGVLVIVRPGFGVIDPAAGLVLLAAAGYGLSLILVKQLTKECSPAIIVVWMILIQLPLGLLAALTDWRDVSLSDIPWMMVAGVGALSAHYCQAQALKRLDASVIMPIDFLRVPMAAVVGFYAYGEGVDAWVVIGGCIILLSNFQAMMSERVRSKNPDV
;
A
#
# COMPACT_ATOMS: atom_id res chain seq x y z
N MET A 1 38.73 -14.37 -5.47
CA MET A 1 37.97 -14.65 -6.71
C MET A 1 37.24 -15.96 -6.42
N GLU A 2 36.08 -15.90 -5.84
CA GLU A 2 35.09 -17.00 -5.57
C GLU A 2 34.14 -16.60 -4.44
N LYS A 3 33.13 -15.75 -4.74
CA LYS A 3 32.01 -15.45 -3.80
C LYS A 3 30.73 -14.98 -4.51
N ASP A 4 30.60 -15.11 -5.84
CA ASP A 4 29.39 -14.61 -6.57
C ASP A 4 28.47 -15.69 -7.14
N THR A 5 28.59 -16.97 -6.72
CA THR A 5 27.84 -18.08 -7.32
C THR A 5 26.59 -18.52 -6.56
N HIS A 6 26.24 -17.91 -5.41
CA HIS A 6 25.08 -18.38 -4.60
C HIS A 6 23.75 -17.63 -4.86
N PHE A 7 23.72 -16.58 -5.69
CA PHE A 7 22.47 -15.82 -5.95
C PHE A 7 21.73 -16.22 -7.24
N THR A 8 22.29 -17.04 -8.08
CA THR A 8 21.74 -17.41 -9.40
C THR A 8 20.81 -18.63 -9.40
N GLY A 9 20.77 -19.43 -8.33
CA GLY A 9 20.04 -20.71 -8.26
C GLY A 9 18.52 -20.64 -8.01
N MET A 10 17.98 -19.52 -7.49
CA MET A 10 16.54 -19.41 -7.18
C MET A 10 15.69 -18.71 -8.26
N ARG A 11 16.28 -18.30 -9.37
CA ARG A 11 15.60 -17.66 -10.52
C ARG A 11 15.07 -18.65 -11.55
N GLY A 12 14.97 -19.94 -11.25
CA GLY A 12 14.35 -20.95 -12.10
C GLY A 12 12.83 -20.72 -12.26
N ARG A 13 12.23 -21.40 -13.29
CA ARG A 13 10.77 -21.34 -13.55
C ARG A 13 9.91 -21.55 -12.30
N ALA A 14 10.34 -22.39 -11.37
CA ALA A 14 9.64 -22.65 -10.10
C ALA A 14 9.64 -21.42 -9.18
N GLY A 15 10.76 -20.70 -9.04
CA GLY A 15 10.84 -19.48 -8.22
C GLY A 15 10.00 -18.33 -8.79
N PHE A 16 9.95 -18.23 -10.13
CA PHE A 16 9.10 -17.26 -10.82
C PHE A 16 7.62 -17.55 -10.58
N ALA A 17 7.18 -18.81 -10.75
CA ALA A 17 5.79 -19.23 -10.51
C ALA A 17 5.37 -19.00 -9.05
N GLN A 18 6.26 -19.31 -8.08
CA GLN A 18 6.01 -19.01 -6.67
C GLN A 18 5.86 -17.51 -6.43
N GLY A 19 6.68 -16.66 -7.06
CA GLY A 19 6.57 -15.21 -6.97
C GLY A 19 5.23 -14.68 -7.48
N LEU A 20 4.75 -15.22 -8.62
CA LEU A 20 3.41 -14.93 -9.14
C LEU A 20 2.29 -15.36 -8.19
N GLY A 21 2.41 -16.56 -7.59
CA GLY A 21 1.46 -17.04 -6.58
C GLY A 21 1.38 -16.12 -5.36
N TRP A 22 2.54 -15.65 -4.87
CA TRP A 22 2.58 -14.68 -3.77
C TRP A 22 1.95 -13.33 -4.16
N MET A 23 2.14 -12.86 -5.40
CA MET A 23 1.50 -11.63 -5.88
C MET A 23 -0.02 -11.79 -5.98
N ALA A 24 -0.50 -12.90 -6.54
CA ALA A 24 -1.94 -13.16 -6.60
C ALA A 24 -2.58 -13.16 -5.20
N LEU A 25 -1.92 -13.82 -4.23
CA LEU A 25 -2.39 -13.84 -2.85
C LEU A 25 -2.34 -12.45 -2.20
N SER A 26 -1.30 -11.65 -2.49
CA SER A 26 -1.20 -10.26 -2.03
C SER A 26 -2.36 -9.42 -2.56
N MET A 27 -2.64 -9.47 -3.87
CA MET A 27 -3.74 -8.73 -4.48
C MET A 27 -5.10 -9.12 -3.90
N ALA A 28 -5.36 -10.41 -3.76
CA ALA A 28 -6.59 -10.92 -3.13
C ALA A 28 -6.72 -10.43 -1.68
N SER A 29 -5.62 -10.43 -0.93
CA SER A 29 -5.58 -9.96 0.46
C SER A 29 -5.83 -8.45 0.57
N PHE A 30 -5.29 -7.62 -0.33
CA PHE A 30 -5.58 -6.18 -0.37
C PHE A 30 -7.05 -5.90 -0.66
N ILE A 31 -7.65 -6.64 -1.60
CA ILE A 31 -9.07 -6.50 -1.92
C ILE A 31 -9.92 -6.96 -0.74
N SER A 32 -9.60 -8.09 -0.11
CA SER A 32 -10.29 -8.57 1.09
C SER A 32 -10.20 -7.55 2.24
N MET A 33 -9.04 -6.93 2.44
CA MET A 33 -8.85 -5.83 3.40
C MET A 33 -9.77 -4.65 3.09
N ALA A 34 -9.88 -4.25 1.82
CA ALA A 34 -10.75 -3.15 1.39
C ALA A 34 -12.23 -3.49 1.63
N VAL A 35 -12.68 -4.68 1.22
CA VAL A 35 -14.04 -5.17 1.45
C VAL A 35 -14.33 -5.22 2.96
N GLY A 36 -13.50 -5.89 3.74
CA GLY A 36 -13.68 -5.96 5.20
C GLY A 36 -13.72 -4.60 5.88
N SER A 37 -12.91 -3.63 5.40
CA SER A 37 -12.93 -2.26 5.92
C SER A 37 -14.21 -1.52 5.55
N ARG A 38 -14.76 -1.74 4.34
CA ARG A 38 -16.02 -1.14 3.88
C ARG A 38 -17.21 -1.70 4.65
N GLU A 39 -17.27 -3.03 4.81
CA GLU A 39 -18.33 -3.69 5.57
C GLU A 39 -18.36 -3.22 7.04
N LEU A 40 -17.19 -3.17 7.69
CA LEU A 40 -17.09 -2.66 9.05
C LEU A 40 -17.51 -1.19 9.18
N ALA A 41 -17.22 -0.37 8.17
CA ALA A 41 -17.58 1.04 8.20
C ALA A 41 -19.09 1.29 8.03
N SER A 42 -19.87 0.27 7.70
CA SER A 42 -21.34 0.35 7.70
C SER A 42 -21.92 0.40 9.12
N THR A 43 -21.25 -0.22 10.09
CA THR A 43 -21.68 -0.32 11.50
C THR A 43 -20.78 0.48 12.43
N LEU A 44 -19.47 0.44 12.22
CA LEU A 44 -18.45 1.06 13.04
C LEU A 44 -17.92 2.37 12.41
N SER A 45 -17.32 3.22 13.24
CA SER A 45 -16.61 4.37 12.71
C SER A 45 -15.30 3.95 12.01
N ILE A 46 -14.86 4.72 11.00
CA ILE A 46 -13.59 4.44 10.29
C ILE A 46 -12.40 4.35 11.28
N ARG A 47 -12.45 5.12 12.36
CA ARG A 47 -11.43 5.10 13.42
C ARG A 47 -11.41 3.77 14.16
N GLN A 48 -12.58 3.19 14.44
CA GLN A 48 -12.70 1.85 15.02
C GLN A 48 -12.23 0.77 14.05
N VAL A 49 -12.52 0.90 12.76
CA VAL A 49 -11.99 -0.02 11.73
C VAL A 49 -10.47 -0.09 11.79
N LEU A 50 -9.78 1.06 11.86
CA LEU A 50 -8.32 1.09 11.97
C LEU A 50 -7.82 0.51 13.30
N PHE A 51 -8.52 0.79 14.40
CA PHE A 51 -8.21 0.20 15.71
C PHE A 51 -8.31 -1.33 15.69
N PHE A 52 -9.42 -1.88 15.20
CA PHE A 52 -9.63 -3.34 15.16
C PHE A 52 -8.66 -4.03 14.20
N ARG A 53 -8.30 -3.41 13.07
CA ARG A 53 -7.23 -3.91 12.20
C ARG A 53 -5.91 -4.03 12.94
N ALA A 54 -5.53 -3.03 13.74
CA ALA A 54 -4.31 -3.06 14.53
C ALA A 54 -4.41 -4.09 15.67
N LEU A 55 -5.57 -4.25 16.28
CA LEU A 55 -5.84 -5.22 17.35
C LEU A 55 -5.69 -6.66 16.83
N VAL A 56 -6.30 -6.98 15.68
CA VAL A 56 -6.11 -8.29 15.01
C VAL A 56 -4.64 -8.51 14.66
N GLY A 57 -3.97 -7.47 14.17
CA GLY A 57 -2.54 -7.50 13.90
C GLY A 57 -1.69 -7.82 15.14
N LEU A 58 -2.03 -7.23 16.28
CA LEU A 58 -1.38 -7.56 17.55
C LEU A 58 -1.59 -9.04 17.92
N GLY A 59 -2.82 -9.55 17.79
CA GLY A 59 -3.11 -10.97 18.03
C GLY A 59 -2.22 -11.90 17.21
N VAL A 60 -2.05 -11.62 15.91
CA VAL A 60 -1.17 -12.41 15.03
C VAL A 60 0.30 -12.29 15.47
N ILE A 61 0.79 -11.10 15.83
CA ILE A 61 2.17 -10.94 16.30
C ILE A 61 2.40 -11.69 17.60
N LEU A 62 1.46 -11.69 18.53
CA LEU A 62 1.59 -12.44 19.79
C LEU A 62 1.65 -13.95 19.55
N LEU A 63 0.99 -14.45 18.52
CA LEU A 63 1.01 -15.87 18.18
C LEU A 63 2.31 -16.29 17.45
N VAL A 64 2.81 -15.45 16.53
CA VAL A 64 3.90 -15.83 15.61
C VAL A 64 5.22 -15.09 15.94
N GLY A 65 5.13 -13.91 16.55
CA GLY A 65 6.23 -12.95 16.66
C GLY A 65 6.97 -12.91 18.01
N ARG A 66 6.77 -13.87 18.90
CA ARG A 66 7.40 -13.86 20.24
C ARG A 66 8.93 -13.71 20.22
N SER A 67 9.59 -14.23 19.19
CA SER A 67 11.05 -14.13 19.02
C SER A 67 11.53 -12.70 18.66
N LEU A 68 10.63 -11.81 18.26
CA LEU A 68 10.95 -10.43 17.87
C LEU A 68 10.93 -9.46 19.05
N LEU A 69 10.28 -9.82 20.17
CA LEU A 69 10.10 -8.96 21.34
C LEU A 69 11.41 -8.40 21.93
N PRO A 70 12.52 -9.16 22.06
CA PRO A 70 13.77 -8.62 22.60
C PRO A 70 14.41 -7.51 21.76
N GLN A 71 14.13 -7.50 20.44
CA GLN A 71 14.70 -6.53 19.50
C GLN A 71 13.93 -5.19 19.48
N ILE A 72 12.73 -5.15 20.06
CA ILE A 72 11.88 -3.95 20.13
C ILE A 72 12.47 -2.89 21.09
N LEU A 73 13.34 -3.28 22.02
CA LEU A 73 13.89 -2.44 23.08
C LEU A 73 14.85 -1.34 22.61
N GLN A 74 15.11 -1.20 21.31
CA GLN A 74 15.95 -0.11 20.77
C GLN A 74 15.20 1.25 20.79
N LYS A 75 15.08 1.85 21.97
CA LYS A 75 14.40 3.13 22.20
C LYS A 75 14.91 4.28 21.33
N LYS A 76 16.17 4.23 20.86
CA LYS A 76 16.80 5.26 20.04
C LYS A 76 16.05 5.54 18.73
N LEU A 77 15.40 4.53 18.15
CA LEU A 77 14.69 4.66 16.87
C LEU A 77 13.19 5.03 17.04
N PHE A 78 12.72 5.09 18.29
CA PHE A 78 11.30 5.39 18.58
C PHE A 78 10.75 6.65 17.89
N PRO A 79 11.42 7.82 17.90
CA PRO A 79 10.89 9.02 17.23
C PRO A 79 10.69 8.83 15.73
N ARG A 80 11.57 8.08 15.05
CA ARG A 80 11.45 7.79 13.62
C ARG A 80 10.32 6.81 13.34
N HIS A 81 10.16 5.78 14.19
CA HIS A 81 9.01 4.89 14.13
C HIS A 81 7.71 5.64 14.37
N LEU A 82 7.67 6.55 15.35
CA LEU A 82 6.50 7.37 15.63
C LEU A 82 6.12 8.25 14.44
N ALA A 83 7.07 9.02 13.90
CA ALA A 83 6.84 9.88 12.73
C ALA A 83 6.30 9.08 11.54
N ARG A 84 6.95 7.94 11.21
CA ARG A 84 6.50 7.04 10.13
C ARG A 84 5.08 6.54 10.38
N ASN A 85 4.76 6.16 11.60
CA ASN A 85 3.46 5.55 11.90
C ASN A 85 2.34 6.56 11.99
N VAL A 86 2.59 7.78 12.42
CA VAL A 86 1.62 8.89 12.36
C VAL A 86 1.26 9.19 10.91
N VAL A 87 2.27 9.36 10.03
CA VAL A 87 2.05 9.57 8.59
C VAL A 87 1.27 8.41 7.97
N HIS A 88 1.68 7.19 8.25
CA HIS A 88 1.03 6.01 7.69
C HIS A 88 -0.39 5.80 8.21
N PHE A 89 -0.66 6.06 9.48
CA PHE A 89 -1.99 5.98 10.08
C PHE A 89 -2.94 7.01 9.47
N THR A 90 -2.48 8.24 9.29
CA THR A 90 -3.24 9.30 8.61
C THR A 90 -3.56 8.92 7.17
N ALA A 91 -2.57 8.37 6.45
CA ALA A 91 -2.78 7.86 5.10
C ALA A 91 -3.81 6.72 5.06
N GLN A 92 -3.74 5.77 5.99
CA GLN A 92 -4.74 4.70 6.12
C GLN A 92 -6.13 5.23 6.41
N TYR A 93 -6.25 6.27 7.23
CA TYR A 93 -7.53 6.89 7.54
C TYR A 93 -8.16 7.51 6.29
N PHE A 94 -7.41 8.30 5.53
CA PHE A 94 -7.88 8.89 4.28
C PHE A 94 -8.20 7.82 3.22
N TRP A 95 -7.36 6.80 3.11
CA TRP A 95 -7.61 5.69 2.20
C TRP A 95 -8.90 4.94 2.55
N THR A 96 -9.16 4.70 3.84
CA THR A 96 -10.38 4.02 4.29
C THR A 96 -11.62 4.87 4.01
N ILE A 97 -11.55 6.21 4.13
CA ILE A 97 -12.62 7.11 3.69
C ILE A 97 -12.90 6.89 2.20
N GLY A 98 -11.85 6.84 1.37
CA GLY A 98 -11.99 6.54 -0.05
C GLY A 98 -12.65 5.20 -0.32
N VAL A 99 -12.23 4.14 0.38
CA VAL A 99 -12.81 2.79 0.27
C VAL A 99 -14.32 2.79 0.58
N VAL A 100 -14.77 3.62 1.51
CA VAL A 100 -16.19 3.74 1.87
C VAL A 100 -16.99 4.56 0.87
N ALA A 101 -16.40 5.66 0.36
CA ALA A 101 -17.12 6.67 -0.42
C ALA A 101 -17.06 6.43 -1.94
N LEU A 102 -15.99 5.82 -2.46
CA LEU A 102 -15.74 5.67 -3.89
C LEU A 102 -15.86 4.22 -4.35
N PRO A 103 -16.10 3.99 -5.65
CA PRO A 103 -15.93 2.66 -6.24
C PRO A 103 -14.54 2.09 -5.96
N LEU A 104 -14.45 0.79 -5.60
CA LEU A 104 -13.18 0.16 -5.22
C LEU A 104 -12.09 0.31 -6.29
N ALA A 105 -12.46 0.16 -7.56
CA ALA A 105 -11.52 0.34 -8.67
C ALA A 105 -10.91 1.75 -8.70
N SER A 106 -11.69 2.78 -8.41
CA SER A 106 -11.23 4.17 -8.36
C SER A 106 -10.22 4.38 -7.24
N VAL A 107 -10.48 3.81 -6.05
CA VAL A 107 -9.56 3.90 -4.91
C VAL A 107 -8.19 3.30 -5.26
N PHE A 108 -8.17 2.07 -5.78
CA PHE A 108 -6.92 1.43 -6.16
C PHE A 108 -6.21 2.14 -7.32
N ALA A 109 -6.95 2.63 -8.33
CA ALA A 109 -6.35 3.38 -9.43
C ALA A 109 -5.67 4.68 -8.93
N LEU A 110 -6.32 5.44 -8.04
CA LEU A 110 -5.74 6.64 -7.45
C LEU A 110 -4.56 6.32 -6.52
N GLU A 111 -4.60 5.23 -5.76
CA GLU A 111 -3.49 4.75 -4.93
C GLU A 111 -2.23 4.49 -5.76
N PHE A 112 -2.36 4.01 -7.01
CA PHE A 112 -1.23 3.78 -7.92
C PHE A 112 -0.49 5.06 -8.34
N THR A 113 -0.90 6.24 -7.89
CA THR A 113 -0.09 7.47 -7.95
C THR A 113 1.05 7.49 -6.92
N MET A 114 1.06 6.58 -5.94
CA MET A 114 2.09 6.51 -4.89
C MET A 114 3.54 6.59 -5.41
N PRO A 115 3.96 5.95 -6.51
CA PRO A 115 5.32 6.06 -7.02
C PRO A 115 5.73 7.50 -7.38
N ILE A 116 4.80 8.34 -7.81
CA ILE A 116 5.03 9.76 -8.10
C ILE A 116 5.46 10.48 -6.82
N TRP A 117 4.73 10.24 -5.75
CA TRP A 117 4.99 10.82 -4.43
C TRP A 117 6.30 10.29 -3.83
N VAL A 118 6.60 9.00 -4.05
CA VAL A 118 7.90 8.42 -3.65
C VAL A 118 9.04 9.14 -4.36
N ALA A 119 8.95 9.38 -5.67
CA ALA A 119 9.96 10.10 -6.42
C ALA A 119 10.13 11.55 -5.91
N PHE A 120 9.02 12.25 -5.66
CA PHE A 120 9.02 13.60 -5.11
C PHE A 120 9.68 13.66 -3.73
N PHE A 121 9.30 12.78 -2.80
CA PHE A 121 9.87 12.77 -1.45
C PHE A 121 11.32 12.25 -1.43
N ALA A 122 11.72 11.35 -2.34
CA ALA A 122 13.11 10.95 -2.49
C ALA A 122 13.99 12.13 -2.94
N TRP A 123 13.51 12.94 -3.89
CA TRP A 123 14.17 14.18 -4.26
C TRP A 123 14.28 15.15 -3.09
N LEU A 124 13.18 15.39 -2.37
CA LEU A 124 13.12 16.38 -1.29
C LEU A 124 13.96 15.99 -0.06
N PHE A 125 13.84 14.74 0.41
CA PHE A 125 14.44 14.30 1.68
C PHE A 125 15.74 13.50 1.53
N LEU A 126 15.92 12.79 0.41
CA LEU A 126 17.12 12.00 0.15
C LEU A 126 18.09 12.70 -0.80
N LYS A 127 17.70 13.88 -1.33
CA LYS A 127 18.45 14.65 -2.34
C LYS A 127 18.77 13.82 -3.59
N GLU A 128 17.94 12.83 -3.90
CA GLU A 128 18.06 12.07 -5.14
C GLU A 128 17.68 12.97 -6.32
N GLN A 129 18.38 12.83 -7.45
CA GLN A 129 18.09 13.62 -8.65
C GLN A 129 16.76 13.19 -9.25
N LEU A 130 15.92 14.16 -9.63
CA LEU A 130 14.74 13.90 -10.46
C LEU A 130 15.23 13.68 -11.89
N THR A 131 15.23 12.42 -12.30
CA THR A 131 15.60 12.05 -13.67
C THR A 131 14.47 12.39 -14.66
N GLY A 132 14.80 12.58 -15.94
CA GLY A 132 13.80 12.80 -16.99
C GLY A 132 12.69 11.74 -17.01
N PRO A 133 13.01 10.42 -16.92
CA PRO A 133 12.00 9.38 -16.80
C PRO A 133 11.05 9.52 -15.59
N ARG A 134 11.57 9.93 -14.42
CA ARG A 134 10.72 10.18 -13.23
C ARG A 134 9.79 11.36 -13.43
N LEU A 135 10.27 12.42 -14.10
CA LEU A 135 9.44 13.58 -14.44
C LEU A 135 8.32 13.20 -15.40
N LEU A 136 8.62 12.42 -16.45
CA LEU A 136 7.62 11.90 -17.39
C LEU A 136 6.57 11.01 -16.69
N ALA A 137 7.00 10.14 -15.76
CA ALA A 137 6.06 9.36 -14.96
C ALA A 137 5.16 10.25 -14.09
N THR A 138 5.71 11.30 -13.51
CA THR A 138 4.94 12.27 -12.70
C THR A 138 3.88 12.96 -13.57
N LEU A 139 4.24 13.44 -14.76
CA LEU A 139 3.31 14.08 -15.70
C LEU A 139 2.22 13.10 -16.18
N GLY A 140 2.62 11.90 -16.58
CA GLY A 140 1.67 10.87 -17.02
C GLY A 140 0.73 10.43 -15.89
N GLY A 141 1.26 10.29 -14.68
CA GLY A 141 0.44 10.00 -13.50
C GLY A 141 -0.57 11.11 -13.21
N PHE A 142 -0.17 12.37 -13.32
CA PHE A 142 -1.07 13.52 -13.15
C PHE A 142 -2.18 13.53 -14.22
N ILE A 143 -1.82 13.28 -15.48
CA ILE A 143 -2.81 13.14 -16.58
C ILE A 143 -3.78 12.01 -16.27
N GLY A 144 -3.29 10.84 -15.81
CA GLY A 144 -4.14 9.72 -15.45
C GLY A 144 -5.13 10.05 -14.33
N VAL A 145 -4.70 10.80 -13.31
CA VAL A 145 -5.58 11.31 -12.23
C VAL A 145 -6.65 12.24 -12.81
N LEU A 146 -6.29 13.17 -13.68
CA LEU A 146 -7.26 14.07 -14.32
C LEU A 146 -8.31 13.29 -15.14
N VAL A 147 -7.90 12.24 -15.83
CA VAL A 147 -8.82 11.35 -16.58
C VAL A 147 -9.77 10.61 -15.64
N ILE A 148 -9.31 10.14 -14.46
CA ILE A 148 -10.16 9.46 -13.47
C ILE A 148 -11.13 10.45 -12.82
N VAL A 149 -10.63 11.59 -12.34
CA VAL A 149 -11.41 12.56 -11.55
C VAL A 149 -12.32 13.41 -12.41
N ARG A 150 -11.97 13.65 -13.68
CA ARG A 150 -12.74 14.43 -14.68
C ARG A 150 -13.21 15.79 -14.16
N PRO A 151 -12.30 16.69 -13.75
CA PRO A 151 -12.70 18.01 -13.27
C PRO A 151 -13.46 18.75 -14.38
N GLY A 152 -14.64 19.29 -14.04
CA GLY A 152 -15.49 20.01 -14.99
C GLY A 152 -16.62 19.18 -15.64
N PHE A 153 -16.66 17.86 -15.49
CA PHE A 153 -17.74 17.00 -16.00
C PHE A 153 -18.72 16.51 -14.91
N GLY A 154 -18.54 16.96 -13.68
CA GLY A 154 -19.37 16.61 -12.53
C GLY A 154 -18.82 17.18 -11.25
N VAL A 155 -19.49 16.90 -10.13
CA VAL A 155 -18.98 17.23 -8.79
C VAL A 155 -17.83 16.29 -8.48
N ILE A 156 -16.64 16.87 -8.23
CA ILE A 156 -15.48 16.08 -7.76
C ILE A 156 -15.81 15.58 -6.36
N ASP A 157 -15.81 14.26 -6.17
CA ASP A 157 -15.94 13.69 -4.83
C ASP A 157 -14.69 14.04 -3.99
N PRO A 158 -14.86 14.75 -2.87
CA PRO A 158 -13.72 15.08 -1.99
C PRO A 158 -12.92 13.85 -1.54
N ALA A 159 -13.54 12.68 -1.48
CA ALA A 159 -12.87 11.44 -1.12
C ALA A 159 -11.76 11.05 -2.12
N ALA A 160 -11.89 11.42 -3.41
CA ALA A 160 -10.81 11.22 -4.39
C ALA A 160 -9.54 12.02 -4.00
N GLY A 161 -9.70 13.26 -3.55
CA GLY A 161 -8.61 14.07 -3.02
C GLY A 161 -7.96 13.45 -1.78
N LEU A 162 -8.77 12.86 -0.88
CA LEU A 162 -8.27 12.15 0.30
C LEU A 162 -7.47 10.89 -0.08
N VAL A 163 -7.90 10.15 -1.11
CA VAL A 163 -7.12 8.99 -1.61
C VAL A 163 -5.78 9.43 -2.20
N LEU A 164 -5.73 10.55 -2.92
CA LEU A 164 -4.45 11.13 -3.41
C LEU A 164 -3.54 11.54 -2.25
N LEU A 165 -4.08 12.16 -1.21
CA LEU A 165 -3.33 12.46 0.02
C LEU A 165 -2.87 11.19 0.73
N ALA A 166 -3.68 10.13 0.72
CA ALA A 166 -3.29 8.83 1.23
C ALA A 166 -2.11 8.24 0.44
N ALA A 167 -2.16 8.29 -0.89
CA ALA A 167 -1.07 7.85 -1.76
C ALA A 167 0.23 8.64 -1.48
N ALA A 168 0.14 9.96 -1.27
CA ALA A 168 1.26 10.80 -0.86
C ALA A 168 1.80 10.37 0.51
N GLY A 169 0.92 10.16 1.50
CA GLY A 169 1.30 9.71 2.83
C GLY A 169 1.95 8.33 2.82
N TYR A 170 1.47 7.38 1.99
CA TYR A 170 2.13 6.09 1.80
C TYR A 170 3.50 6.25 1.15
N GLY A 171 3.64 7.14 0.15
CA GLY A 171 4.92 7.45 -0.47
C GLY A 171 5.93 8.00 0.54
N LEU A 172 5.54 8.96 1.37
CA LEU A 172 6.37 9.50 2.45
C LEU A 172 6.72 8.43 3.48
N SER A 173 5.73 7.62 3.89
CA SER A 173 5.96 6.50 4.80
C SER A 173 7.00 5.52 4.25
N LEU A 174 6.98 5.22 2.94
CA LEU A 174 7.95 4.34 2.31
C LEU A 174 9.37 4.91 2.35
N ILE A 175 9.55 6.22 2.17
CA ILE A 175 10.85 6.90 2.34
C ILE A 175 11.38 6.76 3.77
N LEU A 176 10.50 6.95 4.77
CA LEU A 176 10.87 6.76 6.17
C LEU A 176 11.22 5.29 6.49
N VAL A 177 10.48 4.34 5.90
CA VAL A 177 10.83 2.91 5.99
C VAL A 177 12.21 2.64 5.38
N LYS A 178 12.52 3.21 4.20
CA LYS A 178 13.84 3.07 3.56
C LYS A 178 14.98 3.56 4.47
N GLN A 179 14.74 4.60 5.26
CA GLN A 179 15.72 5.06 6.24
C GLN A 179 15.84 4.10 7.44
N LEU A 180 14.70 3.61 7.96
CA LEU A 180 14.66 2.67 9.09
C LEU A 180 15.29 1.31 8.77
N THR A 181 15.14 0.80 7.54
CA THR A 181 15.73 -0.49 7.13
C THR A 181 17.25 -0.52 7.14
N LYS A 182 17.91 0.64 7.23
CA LYS A 182 19.36 0.72 7.41
C LYS A 182 19.80 0.38 8.85
N GLU A 183 18.87 0.49 9.82
CA GLU A 183 19.17 0.38 11.25
C GLU A 183 18.41 -0.78 11.92
N CYS A 184 17.32 -1.27 11.35
CA CYS A 184 16.54 -2.38 11.92
C CYS A 184 15.90 -3.27 10.84
N SER A 185 15.54 -4.48 11.23
CA SER A 185 14.91 -5.44 10.32
C SER A 185 13.47 -5.01 9.94
N PRO A 186 12.97 -5.39 8.75
CA PRO A 186 11.60 -5.11 8.35
C PRO A 186 10.55 -5.63 9.33
N ALA A 187 10.81 -6.77 9.98
CA ALA A 187 9.92 -7.34 10.98
C ALA A 187 9.73 -6.41 12.19
N ILE A 188 10.80 -5.76 12.65
CA ILE A 188 10.74 -4.78 13.75
C ILE A 188 9.92 -3.55 13.33
N ILE A 189 10.04 -3.10 12.08
CA ILE A 189 9.26 -1.98 11.56
C ILE A 189 7.76 -2.31 11.61
N VAL A 190 7.37 -3.54 11.26
CA VAL A 190 5.97 -4.00 11.32
C VAL A 190 5.47 -4.10 12.77
N VAL A 191 6.30 -4.62 13.67
CA VAL A 191 5.93 -4.69 15.10
C VAL A 191 5.72 -3.28 15.67
N TRP A 192 6.64 -2.34 15.43
CA TRP A 192 6.46 -0.94 15.83
C TRP A 192 5.24 -0.30 15.18
N MET A 193 4.91 -0.68 13.95
CA MET A 193 3.70 -0.22 13.30
C MET A 193 2.47 -0.57 14.13
N ILE A 194 2.32 -1.81 14.52
CA ILE A 194 1.16 -2.27 15.30
C ILE A 194 1.17 -1.65 16.70
N LEU A 195 2.32 -1.63 17.39
CA LEU A 195 2.43 -1.08 18.74
C LEU A 195 2.10 0.43 18.81
N ILE A 196 2.39 1.19 17.75
CA ILE A 196 2.09 2.63 17.70
C ILE A 196 0.68 2.87 17.16
N GLN A 197 0.26 2.15 16.13
CA GLN A 197 -1.06 2.38 15.52
C GLN A 197 -2.22 1.87 16.38
N LEU A 198 -2.00 0.87 17.23
CA LEU A 198 -3.03 0.39 18.15
C LEU A 198 -3.48 1.48 19.14
N PRO A 199 -2.60 2.12 19.94
CA PRO A 199 -3.02 3.22 20.81
C PRO A 199 -3.50 4.46 20.04
N LEU A 200 -2.91 4.79 18.89
CA LEU A 200 -3.41 5.89 18.03
C LEU A 200 -4.83 5.60 17.55
N GLY A 201 -5.09 4.37 17.09
CA GLY A 201 -6.41 3.92 16.65
C GLY A 201 -7.42 3.93 17.79
N LEU A 202 -7.02 3.47 18.99
CA LEU A 202 -7.89 3.49 20.16
C LEU A 202 -8.26 4.93 20.54
N LEU A 203 -7.28 5.81 20.70
CA LEU A 203 -7.52 7.22 21.03
C LEU A 203 -8.41 7.92 19.99
N ALA A 204 -8.19 7.63 18.70
CA ALA A 204 -9.06 8.15 17.65
C ALA A 204 -10.47 7.54 17.72
N ALA A 205 -10.60 6.24 17.98
CA ALA A 205 -11.88 5.56 18.04
C ALA A 205 -12.75 6.02 19.22
N LEU A 206 -12.15 6.38 20.35
CA LEU A 206 -12.89 6.88 21.53
C LEU A 206 -13.67 8.17 21.26
N THR A 207 -13.32 8.93 20.22
CA THR A 207 -14.04 10.18 19.87
C THR A 207 -15.35 9.93 19.13
N ASP A 208 -15.55 8.72 18.57
CA ASP A 208 -16.75 8.33 17.82
C ASP A 208 -16.92 6.80 17.96
N TRP A 209 -17.05 6.35 19.21
CA TRP A 209 -17.22 4.92 19.51
C TRP A 209 -18.64 4.48 19.26
N ARG A 210 -18.80 3.45 18.45
CA ARG A 210 -20.08 2.78 18.21
C ARG A 210 -20.06 1.38 18.81
N ASP A 211 -21.23 0.88 19.16
CA ASP A 211 -21.36 -0.45 19.74
C ASP A 211 -20.94 -1.53 18.76
N VAL A 212 -20.15 -2.48 19.25
CA VAL A 212 -19.62 -3.59 18.46
C VAL A 212 -20.57 -4.78 18.55
N SER A 213 -21.00 -5.27 17.40
CA SER A 213 -21.82 -6.47 17.29
C SER A 213 -20.98 -7.73 17.02
N LEU A 214 -21.51 -8.89 17.36
CA LEU A 214 -20.90 -10.17 16.99
C LEU A 214 -20.80 -10.36 15.47
N SER A 215 -21.69 -9.74 14.70
CA SER A 215 -21.65 -9.73 13.23
C SER A 215 -20.47 -8.96 12.64
N ASP A 216 -19.83 -8.07 13.43
CA ASP A 216 -18.66 -7.30 12.98
C ASP A 216 -17.37 -8.13 13.05
N ILE A 217 -17.32 -9.15 13.93
CA ILE A 217 -16.11 -9.95 14.17
C ILE A 217 -15.55 -10.59 12.89
N PRO A 218 -16.34 -11.24 12.02
CA PRO A 218 -15.81 -11.78 10.78
C PRO A 218 -15.14 -10.73 9.90
N TRP A 219 -15.73 -9.54 9.79
CA TRP A 219 -15.18 -8.46 9.00
C TRP A 219 -13.92 -7.83 9.61
N MET A 220 -13.84 -7.78 10.97
CA MET A 220 -12.60 -7.41 11.65
C MET A 220 -11.45 -8.36 11.29
N MET A 221 -11.75 -9.66 11.28
CA MET A 221 -10.75 -10.69 10.89
C MET A 221 -10.37 -10.55 9.43
N VAL A 222 -11.34 -10.37 8.52
CA VAL A 222 -11.08 -10.18 7.08
C VAL A 222 -10.22 -8.93 6.85
N ALA A 223 -10.55 -7.80 7.45
CA ALA A 223 -9.79 -6.56 7.31
C ALA A 223 -8.39 -6.66 7.93
N GLY A 224 -8.27 -7.20 9.14
CA GLY A 224 -7.01 -7.27 9.88
C GLY A 224 -6.05 -8.32 9.33
N VAL A 225 -6.52 -9.55 9.10
CA VAL A 225 -5.72 -10.62 8.49
C VAL A 225 -5.38 -10.25 7.05
N GLY A 226 -6.36 -9.70 6.30
CA GLY A 226 -6.14 -9.20 4.95
C GLY A 226 -5.01 -8.18 4.88
N ALA A 227 -4.98 -7.21 5.79
CA ALA A 227 -3.92 -6.21 5.85
C ALA A 227 -2.52 -6.83 6.07
N LEU A 228 -2.39 -7.76 7.02
CA LEU A 228 -1.12 -8.41 7.31
C LEU A 228 -0.66 -9.33 6.18
N SER A 229 -1.58 -10.18 5.67
CA SER A 229 -1.27 -11.12 4.61
C SER A 229 -0.90 -10.41 3.31
N ALA A 230 -1.56 -9.30 2.96
CA ALA A 230 -1.23 -8.50 1.79
C ALA A 230 0.23 -8.06 1.80
N HIS A 231 0.68 -7.41 2.87
CA HIS A 231 2.05 -6.94 2.99
C HIS A 231 3.07 -8.09 3.09
N TYR A 232 2.75 -9.16 3.80
CA TYR A 232 3.61 -10.34 3.89
C TYR A 232 3.80 -11.00 2.52
N CYS A 233 2.70 -11.25 1.81
CA CYS A 233 2.74 -11.88 0.49
C CYS A 233 3.46 -11.00 -0.54
N GLN A 234 3.27 -9.68 -0.49
CA GLN A 234 3.99 -8.73 -1.33
C GLN A 234 5.51 -8.78 -1.06
N ALA A 235 5.92 -8.82 0.21
CA ALA A 235 7.33 -8.97 0.57
C ALA A 235 7.92 -10.31 0.08
N GLN A 236 7.14 -11.40 0.13
CA GLN A 236 7.56 -12.71 -0.40
C GLN A 236 7.69 -12.72 -1.93
N ALA A 237 6.82 -11.99 -2.63
CA ALA A 237 6.93 -11.81 -4.08
C ALA A 237 8.19 -11.01 -4.44
N LEU A 238 8.47 -9.89 -3.73
CA LEU A 238 9.65 -9.05 -3.93
C LEU A 238 10.98 -9.79 -3.72
N LYS A 239 11.00 -10.83 -2.90
CA LYS A 239 12.18 -11.70 -2.75
C LYS A 239 12.45 -12.56 -3.99
N ARG A 240 11.45 -12.79 -4.84
CA ARG A 240 11.48 -13.76 -5.95
C ARG A 240 11.39 -13.11 -7.33
N LEU A 241 10.72 -11.97 -7.40
CA LEU A 241 10.46 -11.24 -8.64
C LEU A 241 11.12 -9.87 -8.57
N ASP A 242 11.60 -9.38 -9.71
CA ASP A 242 12.06 -8.01 -9.84
C ASP A 242 10.88 -7.04 -9.70
N ALA A 243 11.12 -5.87 -9.14
CA ALA A 243 10.09 -4.82 -9.00
C ALA A 243 9.44 -4.45 -10.34
N SER A 244 10.21 -4.55 -11.45
CA SER A 244 9.73 -4.33 -12.82
C SER A 244 8.67 -5.33 -13.29
N VAL A 245 8.63 -6.52 -12.68
CA VAL A 245 7.61 -7.54 -12.95
C VAL A 245 6.42 -7.36 -12.02
N ILE A 246 6.68 -6.97 -10.77
CA ILE A 246 5.65 -6.82 -9.74
C ILE A 246 4.69 -5.68 -10.07
N MET A 247 5.20 -4.50 -10.48
CA MET A 247 4.38 -3.31 -10.71
C MET A 247 3.22 -3.52 -11.71
N PRO A 248 3.45 -4.08 -12.91
CA PRO A 248 2.35 -4.38 -13.83
C PRO A 248 1.35 -5.43 -13.30
N ILE A 249 1.86 -6.42 -12.56
CA ILE A 249 1.01 -7.47 -11.98
C ILE A 249 0.15 -6.89 -10.86
N ASP A 250 0.73 -6.06 -9.99
CA ASP A 250 0.02 -5.45 -8.88
C ASP A 250 -1.13 -4.53 -9.37
N PHE A 251 -0.98 -3.94 -10.56
CA PHE A 251 -2.04 -3.14 -11.17
C PHE A 251 -3.30 -3.96 -11.50
N LEU A 252 -3.19 -5.28 -11.63
CA LEU A 252 -4.37 -6.15 -11.80
C LEU A 252 -5.34 -6.05 -10.59
N ARG A 253 -4.92 -5.46 -9.47
CA ARG A 253 -5.84 -5.11 -8.38
C ARG A 253 -6.97 -4.17 -8.85
N VAL A 254 -6.74 -3.28 -9.81
CA VAL A 254 -7.78 -2.38 -10.31
C VAL A 254 -8.92 -3.14 -10.99
N PRO A 255 -8.69 -3.98 -12.04
CA PRO A 255 -9.76 -4.77 -12.61
C PRO A 255 -10.35 -5.80 -11.63
N MET A 256 -9.56 -6.39 -10.73
CA MET A 256 -10.08 -7.28 -9.68
C MET A 256 -11.01 -6.52 -8.74
N ALA A 257 -10.65 -5.31 -8.33
CA ALA A 257 -11.49 -4.45 -7.50
C ALA A 257 -12.77 -4.03 -8.24
N ALA A 258 -12.69 -3.76 -9.56
CA ALA A 258 -13.86 -3.49 -10.37
C ALA A 258 -14.82 -4.68 -10.41
N VAL A 259 -14.32 -5.90 -10.58
CA VAL A 259 -15.12 -7.14 -10.53
C VAL A 259 -15.79 -7.30 -9.17
N VAL A 260 -15.04 -7.15 -8.07
CA VAL A 260 -15.59 -7.25 -6.71
C VAL A 260 -16.60 -6.14 -6.45
N GLY A 261 -16.30 -4.89 -6.85
CA GLY A 261 -17.19 -3.74 -6.72
C GLY A 261 -18.51 -3.97 -7.46
N PHE A 262 -18.45 -4.51 -8.67
CA PHE A 262 -19.63 -4.83 -9.47
C PHE A 262 -20.52 -5.90 -8.81
N TYR A 263 -19.93 -7.05 -8.43
CA TYR A 263 -20.72 -8.17 -7.89
C TYR A 263 -21.16 -7.95 -6.43
N ALA A 264 -20.33 -7.36 -5.59
CA ALA A 264 -20.64 -7.19 -4.17
C ALA A 264 -21.42 -5.91 -3.86
N TYR A 265 -21.21 -4.85 -4.64
CA TYR A 265 -21.74 -3.51 -4.34
C TYR A 265 -22.56 -2.89 -5.49
N GLY A 266 -22.71 -3.58 -6.63
CA GLY A 266 -23.42 -3.04 -7.80
C GLY A 266 -22.71 -1.84 -8.43
N GLU A 267 -21.39 -1.69 -8.21
CA GLU A 267 -20.62 -0.57 -8.77
C GLU A 267 -20.49 -0.67 -10.28
N GLY A 268 -20.80 0.40 -11.00
CA GLY A 268 -20.57 0.44 -12.45
C GLY A 268 -19.08 0.46 -12.78
N VAL A 269 -18.68 -0.26 -13.84
CA VAL A 269 -17.31 -0.18 -14.35
C VAL A 269 -17.16 1.11 -15.16
N ASP A 270 -16.46 2.10 -14.59
CA ASP A 270 -16.18 3.36 -15.28
C ASP A 270 -14.97 3.20 -16.21
N ALA A 271 -15.22 3.34 -17.52
CA ALA A 271 -14.18 3.25 -18.56
C ALA A 271 -13.05 4.29 -18.32
N TRP A 272 -13.35 5.45 -17.77
CA TRP A 272 -12.35 6.49 -17.48
C TRP A 272 -11.41 6.10 -16.35
N VAL A 273 -11.90 5.35 -15.38
CA VAL A 273 -11.04 4.76 -14.32
C VAL A 273 -10.05 3.77 -14.94
N VAL A 274 -10.51 2.95 -15.89
CA VAL A 274 -9.64 2.00 -16.60
C VAL A 274 -8.61 2.76 -17.46
N ILE A 275 -9.04 3.74 -18.24
CA ILE A 275 -8.15 4.53 -19.11
C ILE A 275 -7.12 5.29 -18.28
N GLY A 276 -7.56 6.05 -17.29
CA GLY A 276 -6.65 6.84 -16.42
C GLY A 276 -5.71 5.95 -15.61
N GLY A 277 -6.19 4.82 -15.12
CA GLY A 277 -5.37 3.81 -14.45
C GLY A 277 -4.31 3.21 -15.38
N CYS A 278 -4.64 2.91 -16.63
CA CYS A 278 -3.65 2.46 -17.63
C CYS A 278 -2.60 3.54 -17.91
N ILE A 279 -2.98 4.82 -18.00
CA ILE A 279 -2.03 5.93 -18.18
C ILE A 279 -1.04 5.98 -16.99
N ILE A 280 -1.54 5.90 -15.76
CA ILE A 280 -0.71 5.89 -14.54
C ILE A 280 0.26 4.70 -14.56
N LEU A 281 -0.26 3.51 -14.87
CA LEU A 281 0.55 2.30 -14.93
C LEU A 281 1.66 2.38 -15.97
N LEU A 282 1.33 2.76 -17.21
CA LEU A 282 2.29 2.83 -18.31
C LEU A 282 3.37 3.87 -18.03
N SER A 283 3.00 5.02 -17.46
CA SER A 283 3.95 6.07 -17.09
C SER A 283 4.93 5.59 -16.01
N ASN A 284 4.45 4.94 -14.97
CA ASN A 284 5.28 4.39 -13.90
C ASN A 284 6.19 3.25 -14.43
N PHE A 285 5.65 2.38 -15.27
CA PHE A 285 6.41 1.29 -15.87
C PHE A 285 7.53 1.80 -16.78
N GLN A 286 7.25 2.79 -17.63
CA GLN A 286 8.24 3.41 -18.50
C GLN A 286 9.39 4.04 -17.69
N ALA A 287 9.10 4.78 -16.64
CA ALA A 287 10.12 5.37 -15.77
C ALA A 287 11.02 4.31 -15.15
N MET A 288 10.42 3.24 -14.63
CA MET A 288 11.17 2.17 -13.99
C MET A 288 12.08 1.42 -14.99
N MET A 289 11.60 1.16 -16.21
CA MET A 289 12.41 0.54 -17.26
C MET A 289 13.58 1.43 -17.68
N SER A 290 13.35 2.74 -17.82
CA SER A 290 14.40 3.71 -18.19
C SER A 290 15.47 3.82 -17.09
N GLU A 291 15.09 3.80 -15.82
CA GLU A 291 16.06 3.79 -14.71
C GLU A 291 16.88 2.50 -14.66
N ARG A 292 16.27 1.36 -14.97
CA ARG A 292 16.98 0.07 -15.03
C ARG A 292 18.03 0.05 -16.14
N VAL A 293 17.74 0.63 -17.30
CA VAL A 293 18.71 0.76 -18.41
C VAL A 293 19.86 1.68 -18.00
N ARG A 294 19.55 2.83 -17.40
CA ARG A 294 20.56 3.80 -16.94
C ARG A 294 21.47 3.23 -15.84
N SER A 295 20.93 2.44 -14.92
CA SER A 295 21.74 1.82 -13.86
C SER A 295 22.70 0.74 -14.39
N LYS A 296 22.43 0.16 -15.58
CA LYS A 296 23.31 -0.79 -16.24
C LYS A 296 24.36 -0.13 -17.12
N ASN A 297 24.09 1.07 -17.61
CA ASN A 297 24.97 1.87 -18.47
C ASN A 297 25.10 3.28 -17.88
N PRO A 298 26.01 3.47 -16.88
CA PRO A 298 26.16 4.76 -16.21
C PRO A 298 26.71 5.87 -17.11
N ASP A 299 27.22 5.53 -18.29
CA ASP A 299 27.85 6.45 -19.26
C ASP A 299 26.87 6.94 -20.37
N VAL A 300 25.56 6.60 -20.28
CA VAL A 300 24.47 7.10 -21.10
C VAL A 300 23.47 7.86 -20.19
#